data_08092fe555b9b760ff630823530ab39c
#
_entry.id   08092fe555b9b760ff630823530ab39c
#
_cell.length_a   1.000
_cell.length_b   1.000
_cell.length_c   1.000
_cell.angle_alpha   90.00
_cell.angle_beta   90.00
_cell.angle_gamma   90.00
#
_symmetry.space_group_name_H-M   'P 1'
#
loop_
_entity.id
_entity.type
_entity.pdbx_description
1 polymer ?
#
loop_
_entity_poly.entity_id
_entity_poly.type
_entity_poly.pdbx_seq_one_letter_code
_entity_poly.pdbx_strand_id
1 'polypeptide(L)'
;MDTSHHRMVKQQNKCGYGLQGVCCRLCSNGPCRLSPSKPKGVCGADADTIACRNFLRQVAAGSGCYTHVVENTARRLKELAQELQAEGKKPKYKDSVAKLAKILQINCCGNCGPDCHNSCAKTAEMIADAVLADIRKPYDEKMTLMKNIALPKRYELWEKLGILPGGAKDEIFNAVVKTSTNLNSDPMDMLLQCLRLGISTGNYGLILTNLMNDIIMGPPQISMDPVGFRIIDPEYINIMITGHQQSMFADLEEKLESEIVQKSAELVGAKGIRIVGCTCVGQDYQARSGCYKDVYCGHAGNNYTSEAVLMTGCVDLVVSEFNCTIPGIEPICEQLDIKMLCLDDVAKKANAELLPYTAEEKEKITSQIIADALCGFKNRKEKLYGTAPAEGEKRVNVMAQHGFDKSITGLSEDTLVAALGGTLQPLIDAIVAGKIKGIAAIVGCSNLRAKGHDVFTVELAKELIKKDILVLSAGCT
;
A
#
# COMPACT_ATOMS: atom_id res chain seq x y z
N MET A 1 5.61 -5.36 -26.73
CA MET A 1 4.65 -5.07 -25.66
C MET A 1 4.60 -3.56 -25.40
N ASP A 2 3.42 -3.02 -25.09
CA ASP A 2 3.22 -1.57 -24.86
C ASP A 2 3.20 -1.30 -23.36
N THR A 3 4.15 -0.48 -22.87
CA THR A 3 4.27 -0.19 -21.43
C THR A 3 3.56 1.12 -21.08
N SER A 4 3.39 1.36 -19.79
CA SER A 4 2.86 2.63 -19.26
C SER A 4 3.61 3.85 -19.78
N HIS A 5 4.93 3.75 -19.96
CA HIS A 5 5.73 4.80 -20.56
C HIS A 5 5.32 5.06 -22.03
N HIS A 6 5.20 4.03 -22.85
CA HIS A 6 4.76 4.17 -24.25
C HIS A 6 3.35 4.78 -24.31
N ARG A 7 2.43 4.33 -23.47
CA ARG A 7 1.07 4.88 -23.41
C ARG A 7 1.09 6.34 -22.94
N MET A 8 1.92 6.71 -21.98
CA MET A 8 2.09 8.09 -21.53
C MET A 8 2.60 8.99 -22.67
N VAL A 9 3.59 8.54 -23.44
CA VAL A 9 4.09 9.28 -24.62
C VAL A 9 3.00 9.48 -25.65
N LYS A 10 2.20 8.45 -25.95
CA LYS A 10 1.03 8.56 -26.87
C LYS A 10 -0.03 9.53 -26.37
N GLN A 11 -0.11 9.78 -25.06
CA GLN A 11 -1.07 10.70 -24.41
C GLN A 11 -0.48 12.11 -24.22
N GLN A 12 0.46 12.56 -25.04
CA GLN A 12 1.08 13.90 -24.90
C GLN A 12 0.14 15.05 -25.24
N ASN A 13 -0.77 14.87 -26.19
CA ASN A 13 -1.76 15.86 -26.56
C ASN A 13 -2.83 15.98 -25.46
N LYS A 14 -2.70 16.99 -24.62
CA LYS A 14 -3.57 17.20 -23.45
C LYS A 14 -4.74 18.10 -23.77
N CYS A 15 -5.91 17.78 -23.24
CA CYS A 15 -7.05 18.68 -23.23
C CYS A 15 -6.81 19.84 -22.25
N GLY A 16 -6.75 21.09 -22.74
CA GLY A 16 -6.50 22.27 -21.92
C GLY A 16 -7.54 22.46 -20.80
N TYR A 17 -8.79 22.12 -21.03
CA TYR A 17 -9.84 22.16 -20.02
C TYR A 17 -9.63 21.14 -18.90
N GLY A 18 -9.22 19.92 -19.27
CA GLY A 18 -8.91 18.88 -18.29
C GLY A 18 -7.69 19.21 -17.45
N LEU A 19 -6.66 19.81 -18.03
CA LEU A 19 -5.45 20.23 -17.31
C LEU A 19 -5.73 21.33 -16.28
N GLN A 20 -6.65 22.23 -16.58
CA GLN A 20 -7.04 23.32 -15.69
C GLN A 20 -8.13 22.91 -14.67
N GLY A 21 -8.67 21.72 -14.77
CA GLY A 21 -9.77 21.26 -13.91
C GLY A 21 -11.11 21.94 -14.15
N VAL A 22 -11.27 22.69 -15.26
CA VAL A 22 -12.47 23.49 -15.59
C VAL A 22 -13.46 22.76 -16.50
N CYS A 23 -13.42 21.42 -16.51
CA CYS A 23 -14.37 20.56 -17.19
C CYS A 23 -15.23 19.81 -16.18
N CYS A 24 -16.55 19.92 -16.28
CA CYS A 24 -17.50 19.22 -15.42
C CYS A 24 -18.31 18.21 -16.22
N ARG A 25 -18.37 16.96 -15.74
CA ARG A 25 -19.10 15.83 -16.33
C ARG A 25 -20.09 15.16 -15.36
N LEU A 26 -20.55 15.90 -14.34
CA LEU A 26 -21.35 15.35 -13.25
C LEU A 26 -22.84 15.17 -13.56
N CYS A 27 -23.30 15.63 -14.71
CA CYS A 27 -24.70 15.47 -15.13
C CYS A 27 -24.85 15.34 -16.66
N SER A 28 -26.04 14.95 -17.10
CA SER A 28 -26.38 14.77 -18.51
C SER A 28 -26.38 16.08 -19.33
N ASN A 29 -26.43 17.26 -18.66
CA ASN A 29 -26.32 18.56 -19.35
C ASN A 29 -24.87 18.93 -19.73
N GLY A 30 -23.89 18.17 -19.22
CA GLY A 30 -22.49 18.29 -19.59
C GLY A 30 -22.11 17.49 -20.83
N PRO A 31 -20.79 17.49 -21.19
CA PRO A 31 -19.69 18.10 -20.43
C PRO A 31 -19.67 19.63 -20.55
N CYS A 32 -19.64 20.31 -19.41
CA CYS A 32 -19.40 21.76 -19.37
C CYS A 32 -17.90 22.04 -19.42
N ARG A 33 -17.47 22.91 -20.34
CA ARG A 33 -16.07 23.36 -20.46
C ARG A 33 -16.05 24.88 -20.37
N LEU A 34 -15.40 25.39 -19.32
CA LEU A 34 -15.38 26.83 -19.06
C LEU A 34 -14.25 27.53 -19.80
N SER A 35 -14.52 28.77 -20.20
CA SER A 35 -13.55 29.66 -20.81
C SER A 35 -13.93 31.12 -20.46
N PRO A 36 -13.08 32.09 -20.75
CA PRO A 36 -13.46 33.53 -20.53
C PRO A 36 -14.77 33.93 -21.18
N SER A 37 -15.10 33.38 -22.35
CA SER A 37 -16.37 33.62 -23.05
C SER A 37 -17.55 32.77 -22.54
N LYS A 38 -17.28 31.71 -21.74
CA LYS A 38 -18.27 30.82 -21.15
C LYS A 38 -17.89 30.55 -19.68
N PRO A 39 -18.02 31.55 -18.79
CA PRO A 39 -17.47 31.50 -17.43
C PRO A 39 -18.25 30.62 -16.48
N LYS A 40 -19.42 30.10 -16.89
CA LYS A 40 -20.28 29.24 -16.04
C LYS A 40 -20.74 27.99 -16.79
N GLY A 41 -20.87 26.89 -16.08
CA GLY A 41 -21.55 25.69 -16.56
C GLY A 41 -23.05 25.87 -16.66
N VAL A 42 -23.75 24.90 -17.25
CA VAL A 42 -25.21 24.95 -17.42
C VAL A 42 -25.95 25.17 -16.10
N CYS A 43 -25.45 24.57 -14.99
CA CYS A 43 -26.02 24.75 -13.65
C CYS A 43 -25.61 26.05 -12.95
N GLY A 44 -24.82 26.92 -13.58
CA GLY A 44 -24.32 28.17 -13.00
C GLY A 44 -22.99 28.05 -12.25
N ALA A 45 -22.42 26.84 -12.10
CA ALA A 45 -21.12 26.66 -11.45
C ALA A 45 -20.00 27.35 -12.23
N ASP A 46 -19.16 28.10 -11.52
CA ASP A 46 -17.96 28.75 -12.04
C ASP A 46 -16.72 27.80 -12.02
N ALA A 47 -15.57 28.36 -12.39
CA ALA A 47 -14.32 27.60 -12.48
C ALA A 47 -13.87 27.05 -11.11
N ASP A 48 -13.96 27.88 -10.07
CA ASP A 48 -13.55 27.48 -8.72
C ASP A 48 -14.43 26.35 -8.18
N THR A 49 -15.74 26.48 -8.35
CA THR A 49 -16.71 25.44 -7.98
C THR A 49 -16.41 24.13 -8.70
N ILE A 50 -16.15 24.17 -10.02
CA ILE A 50 -15.89 22.96 -10.82
C ILE A 50 -14.56 22.33 -10.41
N ALA A 51 -13.51 23.12 -10.24
CA ALA A 51 -12.19 22.62 -9.83
C ALA A 51 -12.25 21.97 -8.45
N CYS A 52 -12.91 22.61 -7.47
CA CYS A 52 -13.07 22.06 -6.12
C CYS A 52 -13.95 20.79 -6.10
N ARG A 53 -15.01 20.73 -6.89
CA ARG A 53 -15.81 19.49 -7.04
C ARG A 53 -14.97 18.34 -7.59
N ASN A 54 -14.18 18.58 -8.63
CA ASN A 54 -13.30 17.56 -9.21
C ASN A 54 -12.25 17.12 -8.20
N PHE A 55 -11.64 18.06 -7.47
CA PHE A 55 -10.63 17.76 -6.45
C PHE A 55 -11.22 16.96 -5.29
N LEU A 56 -12.36 17.40 -4.74
CA LEU A 56 -13.04 16.67 -3.65
C LEU A 56 -13.41 15.25 -4.05
N ARG A 57 -13.85 15.01 -5.29
CA ARG A 57 -14.13 13.65 -5.78
C ARG A 57 -12.88 12.77 -5.84
N GLN A 58 -11.75 13.34 -6.25
CA GLN A 58 -10.47 12.60 -6.24
C GLN A 58 -10.04 12.23 -4.82
N VAL A 59 -10.15 13.21 -3.89
CA VAL A 59 -9.82 12.96 -2.48
C VAL A 59 -10.77 11.93 -1.87
N ALA A 60 -12.08 12.01 -2.16
CA ALA A 60 -13.05 11.04 -1.69
C ALA A 60 -12.78 9.61 -2.20
N ALA A 61 -12.40 9.49 -3.48
CA ALA A 61 -11.99 8.20 -4.04
C ALA A 61 -10.76 7.62 -3.34
N GLY A 62 -9.71 8.44 -3.12
CA GLY A 62 -8.53 8.03 -2.37
C GLY A 62 -8.84 7.65 -0.92
N SER A 63 -9.72 8.43 -0.26
CA SER A 63 -10.18 8.10 1.11
C SER A 63 -10.97 6.80 1.16
N GLY A 64 -11.77 6.52 0.13
CA GLY A 64 -12.47 5.24 -0.02
C GLY A 64 -11.51 4.07 -0.07
N CYS A 65 -10.44 4.20 -0.86
CA CYS A 65 -9.38 3.21 -0.95
C CYS A 65 -8.77 2.88 0.41
N TYR A 66 -8.31 3.88 1.13
CA TYR A 66 -7.65 3.65 2.43
C TYR A 66 -8.61 3.29 3.56
N THR A 67 -9.89 3.70 3.49
CA THR A 67 -10.92 3.22 4.41
C THR A 67 -11.17 1.72 4.20
N HIS A 68 -11.17 1.25 2.96
CA HIS A 68 -11.25 -0.18 2.64
C HIS A 68 -10.07 -0.97 3.23
N VAL A 69 -8.85 -0.45 3.08
CA VAL A 69 -7.64 -1.09 3.64
C VAL A 69 -7.70 -1.21 5.16
N VAL A 70 -8.02 -0.14 5.87
CA VAL A 70 -8.07 -0.18 7.34
C VAL A 70 -9.19 -1.08 7.84
N GLU A 71 -10.34 -1.11 7.16
CA GLU A 71 -11.44 -1.99 7.52
C GLU A 71 -11.05 -3.47 7.37
N ASN A 72 -10.44 -3.84 6.25
CA ASN A 72 -10.01 -5.22 6.01
C ASN A 72 -8.87 -5.63 6.95
N THR A 73 -7.91 -4.74 7.21
CA THR A 73 -6.85 -5.01 8.19
C THR A 73 -7.41 -5.22 9.59
N ALA A 74 -8.38 -4.39 10.01
CA ALA A 74 -9.02 -4.56 11.32
C ALA A 74 -9.86 -5.85 11.40
N ARG A 75 -10.56 -6.24 10.33
CA ARG A 75 -11.25 -7.53 10.25
C ARG A 75 -10.27 -8.69 10.37
N ARG A 76 -9.17 -8.65 9.61
CA ARG A 76 -8.15 -9.69 9.66
C ARG A 76 -7.51 -9.80 11.04
N LEU A 77 -7.22 -8.67 11.71
CA LEU A 77 -6.72 -8.67 13.09
C LEU A 77 -7.74 -9.30 14.05
N LYS A 78 -9.02 -9.01 13.88
CA LYS A 78 -10.09 -9.60 14.69
C LYS A 78 -10.16 -11.12 14.52
N GLU A 79 -10.14 -11.59 13.27
CA GLU A 79 -10.17 -13.01 12.94
C GLU A 79 -8.97 -13.74 13.56
N LEU A 80 -7.75 -13.22 13.35
CA LEU A 80 -6.53 -13.74 13.96
C LEU A 80 -6.64 -13.81 15.49
N ALA A 81 -7.16 -12.75 16.11
CA ALA A 81 -7.32 -12.70 17.55
C ALA A 81 -8.30 -13.75 18.06
N GLN A 82 -9.39 -13.99 17.34
CA GLN A 82 -10.39 -15.02 17.68
C GLN A 82 -9.85 -16.44 17.49
N GLU A 83 -9.10 -16.70 16.42
CA GLU A 83 -8.39 -17.97 16.20
C GLU A 83 -7.44 -18.26 17.36
N LEU A 84 -6.60 -17.30 17.72
CA LEU A 84 -5.63 -17.43 18.81
C LEU A 84 -6.33 -17.67 20.17
N GLN A 85 -7.45 -17.02 20.44
CA GLN A 85 -8.25 -17.26 21.63
C GLN A 85 -8.81 -18.69 21.66
N ALA A 86 -9.35 -19.16 20.54
CA ALA A 86 -9.90 -20.51 20.43
C ALA A 86 -8.82 -21.60 20.65
N GLU A 87 -7.59 -21.34 20.20
CA GLU A 87 -6.45 -22.24 20.34
C GLU A 87 -5.69 -22.07 21.67
N GLY A 88 -6.06 -21.09 22.49
CA GLY A 88 -5.34 -20.77 23.73
C GLY A 88 -3.92 -20.23 23.50
N LYS A 89 -3.67 -19.67 22.31
CA LYS A 89 -2.36 -19.12 21.89
C LYS A 89 -2.27 -17.62 22.09
N LYS A 90 -1.04 -17.11 22.13
CA LYS A 90 -0.74 -15.66 22.15
C LYS A 90 -0.40 -15.17 20.76
N PRO A 91 -0.67 -13.88 20.45
CA PRO A 91 -0.11 -13.25 19.27
C PRO A 91 1.41 -13.36 19.24
N LYS A 92 1.97 -13.68 18.09
CA LYS A 92 3.43 -13.75 17.86
C LYS A 92 4.12 -12.44 18.28
N TYR A 93 3.49 -11.31 17.99
CA TYR A 93 4.01 -9.96 18.24
C TYR A 93 3.23 -9.24 19.37
N LYS A 94 3.24 -9.85 20.56
CA LYS A 94 2.52 -9.34 21.75
C LYS A 94 2.89 -7.90 22.16
N ASP A 95 4.15 -7.50 21.93
CA ASP A 95 4.63 -6.16 22.28
C ASP A 95 3.99 -5.09 21.39
N SER A 96 3.72 -5.40 20.12
CA SER A 96 2.94 -4.54 19.20
C SER A 96 1.51 -4.39 19.68
N VAL A 97 0.88 -5.45 20.21
CA VAL A 97 -0.46 -5.37 20.83
C VAL A 97 -0.45 -4.40 22.02
N ALA A 98 0.52 -4.56 22.92
CA ALA A 98 0.64 -3.70 24.11
C ALA A 98 0.91 -2.24 23.74
N LYS A 99 1.78 -2.00 22.74
CA LYS A 99 2.09 -0.67 22.22
C LYS A 99 0.84 0.01 21.65
N LEU A 100 0.10 -0.67 20.77
CA LEU A 100 -1.09 -0.09 20.14
C LEU A 100 -2.22 0.12 21.15
N ALA A 101 -2.45 -0.83 22.07
CA ALA A 101 -3.43 -0.68 23.14
C ALA A 101 -3.13 0.56 24.01
N LYS A 102 -1.86 0.78 24.34
CA LYS A 102 -1.41 1.98 25.10
C LYS A 102 -1.68 3.27 24.32
N ILE A 103 -1.36 3.30 23.02
CA ILE A 103 -1.62 4.47 22.15
C ILE A 103 -3.12 4.76 22.12
N LEU A 104 -3.95 3.76 21.93
CA LEU A 104 -5.41 3.91 21.82
C LEU A 104 -6.12 4.07 23.16
N GLN A 105 -5.39 3.97 24.29
CA GLN A 105 -5.93 3.98 25.65
C GLN A 105 -6.99 2.86 25.86
N ILE A 106 -6.79 1.73 25.22
CA ILE A 106 -7.59 0.51 25.42
C ILE A 106 -7.00 -0.22 26.64
N ASN A 107 -7.85 -0.51 27.63
CA ASN A 107 -7.43 -1.21 28.83
C ASN A 107 -6.91 -2.60 28.47
N CYS A 108 -5.59 -2.72 28.39
CA CYS A 108 -4.92 -4.01 28.41
C CYS A 108 -4.89 -4.49 29.85
N CYS A 109 -5.09 -5.79 30.11
CA CYS A 109 -4.89 -6.37 31.43
C CYS A 109 -3.45 -6.07 31.89
N GLY A 110 -3.24 -5.06 32.63
CA GLY A 110 -2.06 -4.36 33.16
C GLY A 110 -0.71 -5.06 33.32
N ASN A 111 -0.61 -6.37 33.10
CA ASN A 111 0.62 -7.15 33.08
C ASN A 111 0.48 -8.28 32.06
N CYS A 112 1.01 -8.09 30.86
CA CYS A 112 1.27 -9.21 29.94
C CYS A 112 2.42 -10.08 30.48
N GLY A 113 2.26 -10.63 31.69
CA GLY A 113 3.16 -11.62 32.27
C GLY A 113 3.03 -12.98 31.61
N PRO A 114 3.89 -13.95 31.99
CA PRO A 114 3.85 -15.32 31.42
C PRO A 114 2.50 -16.00 31.49
N ASP A 115 1.67 -15.67 32.47
CA ASP A 115 0.39 -16.29 32.75
C ASP A 115 -0.82 -15.64 32.06
N CYS A 116 -0.61 -14.60 31.25
CA CYS A 116 -1.67 -13.83 30.58
C CYS A 116 -2.03 -14.41 29.19
N HIS A 117 -2.39 -15.71 29.12
CA HIS A 117 -2.56 -16.43 27.86
C HIS A 117 -3.68 -15.88 26.96
N ASN A 118 -4.83 -15.48 27.51
CA ASN A 118 -5.99 -15.02 26.73
C ASN A 118 -6.10 -13.49 26.58
N SER A 119 -5.36 -12.71 27.33
CA SER A 119 -5.60 -11.27 27.40
C SER A 119 -4.96 -10.48 26.25
N CYS A 120 -3.82 -10.92 25.70
CA CYS A 120 -3.21 -10.25 24.54
C CYS A 120 -4.03 -10.45 23.28
N ALA A 121 -4.52 -11.68 23.04
CA ALA A 121 -5.40 -11.94 21.90
C ALA A 121 -6.75 -11.20 22.07
N LYS A 122 -7.32 -11.19 23.28
CA LYS A 122 -8.53 -10.40 23.57
C LYS A 122 -8.30 -8.90 23.38
N THR A 123 -7.14 -8.38 23.77
CA THR A 123 -6.79 -6.97 23.55
C THR A 123 -6.66 -6.65 22.05
N ALA A 124 -6.10 -7.55 21.25
CA ALA A 124 -6.02 -7.38 19.79
C ALA A 124 -7.42 -7.34 19.15
N GLU A 125 -8.36 -8.18 19.62
CA GLU A 125 -9.77 -8.13 19.22
C GLU A 125 -10.42 -6.80 19.59
N MET A 126 -10.20 -6.30 20.82
CA MET A 126 -10.73 -5.01 21.27
C MET A 126 -10.19 -3.85 20.44
N ILE A 127 -8.92 -3.88 20.04
CA ILE A 127 -8.33 -2.90 19.12
C ILE A 127 -9.07 -2.90 17.79
N ALA A 128 -9.22 -4.08 17.20
CA ALA A 128 -9.93 -4.23 15.93
C ALA A 128 -11.37 -3.72 15.99
N ASP A 129 -12.12 -4.10 17.04
CA ASP A 129 -13.48 -3.66 17.25
C ASP A 129 -13.59 -2.13 17.43
N ALA A 130 -12.67 -1.53 18.18
CA ALA A 130 -12.63 -0.08 18.38
C ALA A 130 -12.39 0.67 17.05
N VAL A 131 -11.46 0.19 16.22
CA VAL A 131 -11.19 0.77 14.90
C VAL A 131 -12.40 0.62 13.98
N LEU A 132 -13.01 -0.59 13.91
CA LEU A 132 -14.19 -0.85 13.09
C LEU A 132 -15.39 -0.02 13.53
N ALA A 133 -15.60 0.17 14.82
CA ALA A 133 -16.67 1.01 15.35
C ALA A 133 -16.46 2.47 14.96
N ASP A 134 -15.23 2.97 15.09
CA ASP A 134 -14.92 4.38 14.87
C ASP A 134 -15.05 4.80 13.40
N ILE A 135 -14.59 3.96 12.45
CA ILE A 135 -14.72 4.24 11.00
C ILE A 135 -16.17 4.18 10.49
N ARG A 136 -17.07 3.56 11.26
CA ARG A 136 -18.49 3.39 10.92
C ARG A 136 -19.43 4.36 11.64
N LYS A 137 -18.88 5.27 12.43
CA LYS A 137 -19.67 6.30 13.09
C LYS A 137 -20.45 7.14 12.10
N PRO A 138 -21.59 7.71 12.51
CA PRO A 138 -22.28 8.73 11.73
C PRO A 138 -21.41 9.97 11.49
N TYR A 139 -21.77 10.75 10.48
CA TYR A 139 -21.03 11.97 10.09
C TYR A 139 -20.91 13.00 11.20
N ASP A 140 -21.93 13.14 12.03
CA ASP A 140 -22.00 14.08 13.17
C ASP A 140 -21.30 13.60 14.45
N GLU A 141 -20.88 12.34 14.48
CA GLU A 141 -20.09 11.78 15.58
C GLU A 141 -18.60 11.78 15.24
N LYS A 142 -17.80 12.46 16.05
CA LYS A 142 -16.34 12.51 15.86
C LYS A 142 -15.70 11.14 16.07
N MET A 143 -14.71 10.81 15.25
CA MET A 143 -13.86 9.63 15.44
C MET A 143 -13.02 9.79 16.71
N THR A 144 -13.20 8.87 17.69
CA THR A 144 -12.66 9.03 19.05
C THR A 144 -11.18 8.66 19.19
N LEU A 145 -10.74 7.63 18.47
CA LEU A 145 -9.34 7.18 18.55
C LEU A 145 -8.35 8.21 18.00
N MET A 146 -8.81 9.12 17.15
CA MET A 146 -7.99 10.17 16.56
C MET A 146 -7.32 11.06 17.61
N LYS A 147 -7.99 11.33 18.71
CA LYS A 147 -7.44 12.14 19.83
C LYS A 147 -6.17 11.52 20.42
N ASN A 148 -6.09 10.20 20.41
CA ASN A 148 -4.96 9.45 20.99
C ASN A 148 -3.79 9.28 20.00
N ILE A 149 -4.07 9.40 18.70
CA ILE A 149 -3.07 9.22 17.62
C ILE A 149 -2.46 10.56 17.24
N ALA A 150 -3.28 11.60 17.14
CA ALA A 150 -2.86 12.92 16.71
C ALA A 150 -2.05 13.65 17.80
N LEU A 151 -1.09 14.48 17.37
CA LEU A 151 -0.41 15.39 18.27
C LEU A 151 -1.43 16.35 18.91
N PRO A 152 -1.40 16.60 20.24
CA PRO A 152 -2.43 17.39 20.95
C PRO A 152 -2.71 18.76 20.31
N LYS A 153 -1.65 19.54 20.02
CA LYS A 153 -1.79 20.85 19.36
C LYS A 153 -2.41 20.78 17.95
N ARG A 154 -2.21 19.65 17.27
CA ARG A 154 -2.79 19.42 15.95
C ARG A 154 -4.27 19.09 16.05
N TYR A 155 -4.64 18.26 17.03
CA TYR A 155 -6.03 17.92 17.31
C TYR A 155 -6.85 19.16 17.70
N GLU A 156 -6.32 20.00 18.62
CA GLU A 156 -6.93 21.27 19.01
C GLU A 156 -7.14 22.22 17.83
N LEU A 157 -6.16 22.31 16.92
CA LEU A 157 -6.28 23.12 15.70
C LEU A 157 -7.40 22.57 14.80
N TRP A 158 -7.49 21.29 14.58
CA TRP A 158 -8.53 20.67 13.76
C TRP A 158 -9.91 20.88 14.37
N GLU A 159 -10.04 20.79 15.68
CA GLU A 159 -11.28 21.07 16.41
C GLU A 159 -11.71 22.53 16.24
N LYS A 160 -10.77 23.47 16.45
CA LYS A 160 -11.01 24.91 16.28
C LYS A 160 -11.44 25.27 14.83
N LEU A 161 -10.89 24.59 13.85
CA LEU A 161 -11.23 24.79 12.43
C LEU A 161 -12.50 24.04 11.99
N GLY A 162 -13.12 23.25 12.84
CA GLY A 162 -14.29 22.45 12.51
C GLY A 162 -14.04 21.32 11.50
N ILE A 163 -12.78 20.87 11.38
CA ILE A 163 -12.38 19.85 10.39
C ILE A 163 -12.09 18.47 11.01
N LEU A 164 -12.45 18.25 12.28
CA LEU A 164 -12.43 16.89 12.84
C LEU A 164 -13.48 16.02 12.12
N PRO A 165 -13.07 14.91 11.51
CA PRO A 165 -14.00 14.07 10.75
C PRO A 165 -14.95 13.30 11.65
N GLY A 166 -16.11 12.99 11.10
CA GLY A 166 -16.99 11.94 11.56
C GLY A 166 -16.54 10.57 11.08
N GLY A 167 -17.42 9.56 11.06
CA GLY A 167 -17.09 8.25 10.56
C GLY A 167 -16.57 8.28 9.12
N ALA A 168 -15.47 7.55 8.85
CA ALA A 168 -14.77 7.62 7.57
C ALA A 168 -15.68 7.33 6.37
N LYS A 169 -16.59 6.37 6.50
CA LYS A 169 -17.55 6.00 5.43
C LYS A 169 -18.55 7.11 5.15
N ASP A 170 -19.05 7.74 6.18
CA ASP A 170 -20.03 8.84 6.06
C ASP A 170 -19.36 10.11 5.54
N GLU A 171 -18.10 10.37 5.88
CA GLU A 171 -17.34 11.48 5.28
C GLU A 171 -17.20 11.32 3.76
N ILE A 172 -16.92 10.09 3.29
CA ILE A 172 -16.84 9.77 1.86
C ILE A 172 -18.21 9.92 1.20
N PHE A 173 -19.26 9.38 1.83
CA PHE A 173 -20.63 9.50 1.34
C PHE A 173 -21.02 10.98 1.18
N ASN A 174 -20.80 11.81 2.20
CA ASN A 174 -21.12 13.24 2.16
C ASN A 174 -20.29 13.99 1.12
N ALA A 175 -19.02 13.63 0.89
CA ALA A 175 -18.21 14.21 -0.17
C ALA A 175 -18.80 13.90 -1.56
N VAL A 176 -19.30 12.69 -1.78
CA VAL A 176 -19.99 12.33 -3.02
C VAL A 176 -21.29 13.12 -3.17
N VAL A 177 -22.09 13.25 -2.10
CA VAL A 177 -23.31 14.04 -2.09
C VAL A 177 -23.01 15.53 -2.40
N LYS A 178 -22.07 16.16 -1.69
CA LYS A 178 -21.68 17.56 -1.91
C LYS A 178 -21.27 17.86 -3.36
N THR A 179 -20.63 16.90 -4.01
CA THR A 179 -20.15 17.04 -5.39
C THR A 179 -21.14 16.58 -6.46
N SER A 180 -22.34 16.16 -6.06
CA SER A 180 -23.42 15.84 -6.99
C SER A 180 -23.97 17.08 -7.68
N THR A 181 -24.75 16.88 -8.74
CA THR A 181 -25.30 17.94 -9.57
C THR A 181 -26.10 18.97 -8.76
N ASN A 182 -25.79 20.23 -8.98
CA ASN A 182 -26.51 21.40 -8.45
C ASN A 182 -26.55 21.50 -6.92
N LEU A 183 -25.72 20.78 -6.18
CA LEU A 183 -25.73 20.81 -4.73
C LEU A 183 -24.77 21.89 -4.19
N ASN A 184 -23.52 21.59 -3.96
CA ASN A 184 -22.59 22.52 -3.33
C ASN A 184 -21.92 23.44 -4.36
N SER A 185 -21.87 24.74 -4.08
CA SER A 185 -21.17 25.73 -4.89
C SER A 185 -20.21 26.61 -4.07
N ASP A 186 -19.94 26.22 -2.81
CA ASP A 186 -18.94 26.88 -1.98
C ASP A 186 -17.59 26.13 -2.07
N PRO A 187 -16.59 26.71 -2.77
CA PRO A 187 -15.26 26.10 -2.89
C PRO A 187 -14.59 25.89 -1.55
N MET A 188 -14.79 26.80 -0.58
CA MET A 188 -14.15 26.68 0.73
C MET A 188 -14.71 25.49 1.54
N ASP A 189 -16.04 25.32 1.57
CA ASP A 189 -16.65 24.16 2.23
C ASP A 189 -16.17 22.84 1.61
N MET A 190 -16.02 22.78 0.29
CA MET A 190 -15.48 21.61 -0.39
C MET A 190 -14.01 21.34 -0.06
N LEU A 191 -13.18 22.37 0.06
CA LEU A 191 -11.78 22.23 0.48
C LEU A 191 -11.65 21.81 1.95
N LEU A 192 -12.49 22.33 2.83
CA LEU A 192 -12.56 21.87 4.23
C LEU A 192 -12.96 20.39 4.32
N GLN A 193 -13.87 19.94 3.46
CA GLN A 193 -14.21 18.51 3.35
C GLN A 193 -13.02 17.68 2.87
N CYS A 194 -12.19 18.18 1.96
CA CYS A 194 -10.94 17.50 1.58
C CYS A 194 -10.00 17.33 2.77
N LEU A 195 -9.88 18.34 3.64
CA LEU A 195 -9.08 18.24 4.86
C LEU A 195 -9.63 17.19 5.83
N ARG A 196 -10.95 17.16 6.05
CA ARG A 196 -11.59 16.12 6.89
C ARG A 196 -11.28 14.71 6.39
N LEU A 197 -11.45 14.48 5.09
CA LEU A 197 -11.08 13.21 4.44
C LEU A 197 -9.60 12.88 4.59
N GLY A 198 -8.72 13.86 4.38
CA GLY A 198 -7.27 13.67 4.53
C GLY A 198 -6.85 13.34 5.96
N ILE A 199 -7.48 13.96 6.96
CA ILE A 199 -7.24 13.67 8.38
C ILE A 199 -7.68 12.23 8.72
N SER A 200 -8.87 11.83 8.28
CA SER A 200 -9.36 10.46 8.45
C SER A 200 -8.44 9.44 7.77
N THR A 201 -8.10 9.66 6.50
CA THR A 201 -7.23 8.78 5.70
C THR A 201 -5.85 8.64 6.33
N GLY A 202 -5.23 9.74 6.75
CA GLY A 202 -3.89 9.71 7.34
C GLY A 202 -3.83 8.97 8.67
N ASN A 203 -4.78 9.21 9.56
CA ASN A 203 -4.75 8.59 10.88
C ASN A 203 -5.25 7.14 10.89
N TYR A 204 -6.32 6.83 10.17
CA TYR A 204 -6.91 5.49 10.14
C TYR A 204 -6.35 4.65 9.00
N GLY A 205 -6.44 5.14 7.78
CA GLY A 205 -6.03 4.39 6.60
C GLY A 205 -4.53 4.13 6.50
N LEU A 206 -3.69 4.98 7.09
CA LEU A 206 -2.24 4.81 7.06
C LEU A 206 -1.68 4.41 8.43
N ILE A 207 -1.81 5.25 9.46
CA ILE A 207 -1.16 5.02 10.76
C ILE A 207 -1.73 3.78 11.44
N LEU A 208 -3.06 3.70 11.66
CA LEU A 208 -3.66 2.55 12.33
C LEU A 208 -3.51 1.25 11.54
N THR A 209 -3.63 1.30 10.22
CA THR A 209 -3.39 0.13 9.36
C THR A 209 -1.99 -0.43 9.61
N ASN A 210 -0.95 0.40 9.58
CA ASN A 210 0.42 -0.05 9.79
C ASN A 210 0.65 -0.59 11.20
N LEU A 211 0.10 0.06 12.24
CA LEU A 211 0.22 -0.42 13.61
C LEU A 211 -0.53 -1.74 13.85
N MET A 212 -1.65 -1.98 13.18
CA MET A 212 -2.32 -3.28 13.19
C MET A 212 -1.53 -4.34 12.41
N ASN A 213 -0.91 -3.98 11.29
CA ASN A 213 -0.01 -4.87 10.55
C ASN A 213 1.22 -5.26 11.38
N ASP A 214 1.71 -4.39 12.27
CA ASP A 214 2.78 -4.74 13.22
C ASP A 214 2.36 -5.87 14.18
N ILE A 215 1.07 -6.02 14.44
CA ILE A 215 0.53 -7.13 15.24
C ILE A 215 0.42 -8.41 14.41
N ILE A 216 -0.02 -8.29 13.18
CA ILE A 216 -0.28 -9.45 12.29
C ILE A 216 1.04 -10.01 11.74
N MET A 217 1.91 -9.15 11.23
CA MET A 217 3.08 -9.49 10.41
C MET A 217 4.42 -9.21 11.10
N GLY A 218 4.41 -8.45 12.20
CA GLY A 218 5.60 -8.01 12.90
C GLY A 218 5.97 -6.54 12.64
N PRO A 219 6.69 -5.93 13.58
CA PRO A 219 7.13 -4.54 13.45
C PRO A 219 8.24 -4.40 12.40
N PRO A 220 8.39 -3.21 11.77
CA PRO A 220 9.50 -2.92 10.89
C PRO A 220 10.85 -3.14 11.58
N GLN A 221 11.85 -3.58 10.82
CA GLN A 221 13.23 -3.77 11.26
C GLN A 221 14.18 -3.16 10.25
N ILE A 222 15.12 -2.34 10.71
CA ILE A 222 16.13 -1.76 9.81
C ILE A 222 16.95 -2.90 9.21
N SER A 223 16.95 -2.96 7.89
CA SER A 223 17.71 -3.92 7.11
C SER A 223 18.25 -3.28 5.83
N MET A 224 19.22 -3.93 5.22
CA MET A 224 19.73 -3.56 3.90
C MET A 224 19.35 -4.68 2.95
N ASP A 225 18.28 -4.48 2.21
CA ASP A 225 17.66 -5.50 1.38
C ASP A 225 17.93 -5.30 -0.10
N PRO A 226 18.02 -6.39 -0.88
CA PRO A 226 18.13 -6.31 -2.32
C PRO A 226 16.85 -5.74 -2.93
N VAL A 227 17.01 -4.95 -4.00
CA VAL A 227 15.89 -4.32 -4.72
C VAL A 227 16.09 -4.40 -6.24
N GLY A 228 15.00 -4.19 -6.97
CA GLY A 228 14.98 -4.16 -8.42
C GLY A 228 14.98 -5.55 -9.05
N PHE A 229 15.14 -5.61 -10.37
CA PHE A 229 14.95 -6.85 -11.13
C PHE A 229 15.96 -7.97 -10.80
N ARG A 230 17.11 -7.63 -10.23
CA ARG A 230 18.13 -8.61 -9.85
C ARG A 230 17.69 -9.60 -8.77
N ILE A 231 16.63 -9.29 -8.03
CA ILE A 231 16.09 -10.21 -7.01
C ILE A 231 15.37 -11.39 -7.63
N ILE A 232 14.99 -11.29 -8.90
CA ILE A 232 14.23 -12.31 -9.62
C ILE A 232 15.21 -13.35 -10.18
N ASP A 233 15.23 -14.53 -9.56
CA ASP A 233 16.08 -15.63 -9.99
C ASP A 233 15.22 -16.65 -10.76
N PRO A 234 15.55 -16.98 -12.03
CA PRO A 234 14.79 -17.89 -12.87
C PRO A 234 14.78 -19.33 -12.39
N GLU A 235 15.70 -19.69 -11.49
CA GLU A 235 15.77 -21.05 -10.91
C GLU A 235 14.79 -21.25 -9.75
N TYR A 236 14.14 -20.16 -9.29
CA TYR A 236 13.07 -20.22 -8.29
C TYR A 236 11.70 -20.05 -8.93
N ILE A 237 10.69 -20.53 -8.23
CA ILE A 237 9.31 -20.18 -8.50
C ILE A 237 9.08 -18.79 -7.91
N ASN A 238 8.71 -17.82 -8.76
CA ASN A 238 8.54 -16.42 -8.38
C ASN A 238 7.05 -16.04 -8.40
N ILE A 239 6.47 -15.84 -7.23
CA ILE A 239 5.12 -15.31 -7.05
C ILE A 239 5.22 -13.79 -6.91
N MET A 240 4.72 -13.05 -7.89
CA MET A 240 4.64 -11.59 -7.80
C MET A 240 3.39 -11.18 -7.04
N ILE A 241 3.58 -10.47 -5.91
CA ILE A 241 2.47 -9.85 -5.17
C ILE A 241 2.36 -8.36 -5.51
N THR A 242 1.13 -7.85 -5.60
CA THR A 242 0.87 -6.44 -5.92
C THR A 242 -0.43 -5.96 -5.29
N GLY A 243 -0.42 -4.73 -4.77
CA GLY A 243 -1.56 -4.08 -4.10
C GLY A 243 -1.19 -3.26 -2.87
N HIS A 244 -2.06 -3.29 -1.83
CA HIS A 244 -1.95 -2.48 -0.62
C HIS A 244 -2.32 -3.19 0.70
N GLN A 245 -2.86 -4.41 0.64
CA GLN A 245 -3.39 -5.12 1.81
C GLN A 245 -2.46 -6.26 2.24
N GLN A 246 -1.40 -5.89 2.95
CA GLN A 246 -0.33 -6.80 3.36
C GLN A 246 -0.84 -8.00 4.15
N SER A 247 -1.78 -7.76 5.05
CA SER A 247 -2.33 -8.79 5.92
C SER A 247 -2.98 -9.98 5.19
N MET A 248 -3.38 -9.81 3.92
CA MET A 248 -3.91 -10.89 3.09
C MET A 248 -2.87 -11.93 2.69
N PHE A 249 -1.58 -11.57 2.73
CA PHE A 249 -0.50 -12.46 2.33
C PHE A 249 0.19 -13.15 3.52
N ALA A 250 -0.14 -12.81 4.76
CA ALA A 250 0.51 -13.34 5.95
C ALA A 250 0.42 -14.87 6.04
N ASP A 251 -0.76 -15.45 5.76
CA ASP A 251 -0.95 -16.90 5.78
C ASP A 251 -0.24 -17.60 4.61
N LEU A 252 -0.11 -16.92 3.46
CA LEU A 252 0.67 -17.45 2.34
C LEU A 252 2.15 -17.57 2.70
N GLU A 253 2.70 -16.55 3.35
CA GLU A 253 4.11 -16.56 3.76
C GLU A 253 4.41 -17.64 4.77
N GLU A 254 3.59 -17.76 5.82
CA GLU A 254 3.72 -18.83 6.81
C GLU A 254 3.71 -20.21 6.15
N LYS A 255 2.85 -20.38 5.14
CA LYS A 255 2.77 -21.64 4.41
C LYS A 255 3.97 -21.88 3.50
N LEU A 256 4.51 -20.83 2.88
CA LEU A 256 5.71 -20.90 2.05
C LEU A 256 6.97 -21.21 2.87
N GLU A 257 7.04 -20.83 4.15
CA GLU A 257 8.14 -21.20 5.04
C GLU A 257 8.18 -22.72 5.35
N SER A 258 7.09 -23.44 5.08
CA SER A 258 7.01 -24.88 5.32
C SER A 258 7.97 -25.67 4.43
N GLU A 259 8.75 -26.54 5.05
CA GLU A 259 9.68 -27.46 4.35
C GLU A 259 8.97 -28.32 3.29
N ILE A 260 7.71 -28.71 3.54
CA ILE A 260 6.90 -29.50 2.61
C ILE A 260 6.65 -28.71 1.32
N VAL A 261 6.34 -27.44 1.44
CA VAL A 261 6.08 -26.56 0.29
C VAL A 261 7.38 -26.30 -0.48
N GLN A 262 8.48 -26.03 0.20
CA GLN A 262 9.80 -25.86 -0.44
C GLN A 262 10.24 -27.12 -1.18
N LYS A 263 10.06 -28.31 -0.59
CA LYS A 263 10.32 -29.59 -1.26
C LYS A 263 9.42 -29.81 -2.49
N SER A 264 8.17 -29.33 -2.47
CA SER A 264 7.30 -29.42 -3.65
C SER A 264 7.84 -28.63 -4.84
N ALA A 265 8.51 -27.50 -4.58
CA ALA A 265 9.20 -26.74 -5.62
C ALA A 265 10.42 -27.49 -6.19
N GLU A 266 11.18 -28.17 -5.35
CA GLU A 266 12.32 -29.01 -5.78
C GLU A 266 11.86 -30.16 -6.68
N LEU A 267 10.71 -30.77 -6.40
CA LEU A 267 10.15 -31.86 -7.22
C LEU A 267 9.80 -31.40 -8.65
N VAL A 268 9.53 -30.11 -8.88
CA VAL A 268 9.33 -29.57 -10.23
C VAL A 268 10.60 -28.99 -10.84
N GLY A 269 11.74 -29.13 -10.14
CA GLY A 269 13.06 -28.71 -10.60
C GLY A 269 13.38 -27.24 -10.33
N ALA A 270 12.69 -26.60 -9.40
CA ALA A 270 13.02 -25.28 -8.89
C ALA A 270 13.93 -25.39 -7.65
N LYS A 271 14.69 -24.33 -7.34
CA LYS A 271 15.46 -24.24 -6.08
C LYS A 271 14.61 -23.95 -4.85
N GLY A 272 13.37 -23.53 -5.05
CA GLY A 272 12.41 -23.17 -4.02
C GLY A 272 11.32 -22.29 -4.60
N ILE A 273 10.38 -21.87 -3.74
CA ILE A 273 9.28 -20.96 -4.06
C ILE A 273 9.37 -19.73 -3.18
N ARG A 274 9.13 -18.53 -3.75
CA ARG A 274 9.28 -17.28 -3.03
C ARG A 274 8.44 -16.16 -3.59
N ILE A 275 8.32 -15.09 -2.81
CA ILE A 275 7.55 -13.90 -3.12
C ILE A 275 8.46 -12.81 -3.67
N VAL A 276 8.07 -12.24 -4.80
CA VAL A 276 8.62 -11.02 -5.41
C VAL A 276 7.67 -9.88 -5.11
N GLY A 277 8.11 -8.92 -4.30
CA GLY A 277 7.28 -7.78 -3.93
C GLY A 277 7.17 -6.75 -5.04
N CYS A 278 5.96 -6.29 -5.30
CA CYS A 278 5.69 -5.11 -6.14
C CYS A 278 4.73 -4.18 -5.43
N THR A 279 4.76 -2.89 -5.80
CA THR A 279 3.87 -1.84 -5.27
C THR A 279 3.97 -1.65 -3.74
N CYS A 280 2.98 -1.02 -3.10
CA CYS A 280 3.04 -0.73 -1.66
C CYS A 280 3.04 -1.99 -0.79
N VAL A 281 2.33 -3.05 -1.19
CA VAL A 281 2.38 -4.33 -0.45
C VAL A 281 3.79 -4.88 -0.40
N GLY A 282 4.53 -4.86 -1.52
CA GLY A 282 5.92 -5.30 -1.56
C GLY A 282 6.84 -4.44 -0.68
N GLN A 283 6.62 -3.13 -0.63
CA GLN A 283 7.42 -2.24 0.23
C GLN A 283 7.18 -2.49 1.71
N ASP A 284 5.94 -2.74 2.10
CA ASP A 284 5.61 -3.05 3.50
C ASP A 284 6.20 -4.39 3.95
N TYR A 285 6.24 -5.39 3.05
CA TYR A 285 6.97 -6.62 3.29
C TYR A 285 8.47 -6.38 3.41
N GLN A 286 9.02 -5.55 2.55
CA GLN A 286 10.43 -5.20 2.63
C GLN A 286 10.79 -4.48 3.94
N ALA A 287 9.94 -3.61 4.45
CA ALA A 287 10.13 -2.99 5.76
C ALA A 287 10.15 -4.02 6.91
N ARG A 288 9.58 -5.19 6.69
CA ARG A 288 9.49 -6.32 7.63
C ARG A 288 10.29 -7.55 7.17
N SER A 289 11.18 -7.40 6.20
CA SER A 289 11.96 -8.50 5.58
C SER A 289 12.74 -9.34 6.58
N GLY A 290 13.15 -8.74 7.70
CA GLY A 290 13.76 -9.45 8.82
C GLY A 290 12.90 -10.56 9.42
N CYS A 291 11.57 -10.52 9.19
CA CYS A 291 10.62 -11.53 9.66
C CYS A 291 10.42 -12.67 8.66
N TYR A 292 10.75 -12.47 7.37
CA TYR A 292 10.37 -13.36 6.25
C TYR A 292 11.52 -13.64 5.27
N LYS A 293 12.76 -13.68 5.76
CA LYS A 293 14.00 -13.73 4.93
C LYS A 293 14.06 -14.87 3.93
N ASP A 294 13.44 -16.00 4.25
CA ASP A 294 13.60 -17.22 3.48
C ASP A 294 12.65 -17.28 2.28
N VAL A 295 11.53 -16.57 2.34
CA VAL A 295 10.48 -16.63 1.30
C VAL A 295 10.23 -15.30 0.61
N TYR A 296 10.57 -14.16 1.21
CA TYR A 296 10.46 -12.85 0.59
C TYR A 296 11.80 -12.39 0.02
N CYS A 297 11.90 -12.24 -1.31
CA CYS A 297 13.18 -11.95 -1.95
C CYS A 297 13.51 -10.47 -2.14
N GLY A 298 12.57 -9.57 -1.91
CA GLY A 298 12.75 -8.12 -2.02
C GLY A 298 11.68 -7.42 -2.87
N HIS A 299 11.85 -6.12 -3.07
CA HIS A 299 10.95 -5.28 -3.86
C HIS A 299 11.48 -5.08 -5.28
N ALA A 300 10.73 -5.56 -6.28
CA ALA A 300 11.14 -5.53 -7.69
C ALA A 300 10.71 -4.25 -8.41
N GLY A 301 9.57 -3.67 -8.06
CA GLY A 301 9.05 -2.51 -8.77
C GLY A 301 7.74 -1.97 -8.22
N ASN A 302 7.37 -0.78 -8.68
CA ASN A 302 6.12 -0.12 -8.33
C ASN A 302 5.03 -0.40 -9.38
N ASN A 303 3.88 0.29 -9.27
CA ASN A 303 2.74 0.08 -10.16
C ASN A 303 3.06 0.24 -11.65
N TYR A 304 3.89 1.20 -12.04
CA TYR A 304 4.24 1.42 -13.45
C TYR A 304 5.40 0.56 -13.94
N THR A 305 6.31 0.16 -13.05
CA THR A 305 7.42 -0.72 -13.38
C THR A 305 7.08 -2.20 -13.22
N SER A 306 5.93 -2.55 -12.64
CA SER A 306 5.42 -3.92 -12.56
C SER A 306 5.28 -4.60 -13.93
N GLU A 307 4.97 -3.83 -14.97
CA GLU A 307 5.00 -4.32 -16.35
C GLU A 307 6.39 -4.83 -16.76
N ALA A 308 7.44 -4.09 -16.40
CA ALA A 308 8.82 -4.49 -16.70
C ALA A 308 9.26 -5.69 -15.85
N VAL A 309 8.76 -5.82 -14.62
CA VAL A 309 8.97 -7.02 -13.78
C VAL A 309 8.43 -8.26 -14.50
N LEU A 310 7.22 -8.21 -15.02
CA LEU A 310 6.63 -9.32 -15.80
C LEU A 310 7.39 -9.59 -17.11
N MET A 311 7.85 -8.53 -17.78
CA MET A 311 8.62 -8.65 -19.03
C MET A 311 9.99 -9.31 -18.86
N THR A 312 10.46 -9.53 -17.64
CA THR A 312 11.61 -10.41 -17.38
C THR A 312 11.36 -11.83 -17.84
N GLY A 313 10.10 -12.25 -17.92
CA GLY A 313 9.69 -13.61 -18.25
C GLY A 313 9.99 -14.62 -17.15
N CYS A 314 10.27 -14.17 -15.92
CA CYS A 314 10.68 -15.01 -14.80
C CYS A 314 9.67 -15.03 -13.63
N VAL A 315 8.49 -14.44 -13.83
CA VAL A 315 7.36 -14.51 -12.90
C VAL A 315 6.45 -15.68 -13.30
N ASP A 316 6.06 -16.48 -12.33
CA ASP A 316 5.28 -17.71 -12.54
C ASP A 316 3.80 -17.53 -12.21
N LEU A 317 3.48 -16.60 -11.32
CA LEU A 317 2.13 -16.28 -10.89
C LEU A 317 2.06 -14.83 -10.44
N VAL A 318 0.97 -14.13 -10.76
CA VAL A 318 0.63 -12.84 -10.18
C VAL A 318 -0.51 -13.01 -9.19
N VAL A 319 -0.31 -12.57 -7.96
CA VAL A 319 -1.37 -12.47 -6.96
C VAL A 319 -1.59 -11.00 -6.66
N SER A 320 -2.72 -10.50 -7.09
CA SER A 320 -3.16 -9.12 -6.85
C SER A 320 -4.22 -9.09 -5.76
N GLU A 321 -4.28 -7.97 -5.09
CA GLU A 321 -5.40 -7.63 -4.24
C GLU A 321 -5.92 -6.25 -4.63
N PHE A 322 -6.21 -5.41 -3.70
CA PHE A 322 -6.79 -4.11 -3.90
C PHE A 322 -5.73 -3.05 -4.28
N ASN A 323 -6.07 -2.19 -5.26
CA ASN A 323 -5.30 -0.99 -5.63
C ASN A 323 -3.89 -1.28 -6.25
N CYS A 324 -3.31 -0.27 -6.85
CA CYS A 324 -1.97 -0.25 -7.47
C CYS A 324 -1.60 -1.36 -8.47
N THR A 325 -2.52 -2.25 -8.78
CA THR A 325 -2.36 -3.23 -9.86
C THR A 325 -2.95 -2.62 -11.14
N ILE A 326 -2.10 -2.12 -12.01
CA ILE A 326 -2.55 -1.42 -13.23
C ILE A 326 -3.09 -2.40 -14.29
N PRO A 327 -4.09 -2.02 -15.10
CA PRO A 327 -4.60 -2.87 -16.19
C PRO A 327 -3.53 -3.23 -17.23
N GLY A 328 -2.47 -2.45 -17.35
CA GLY A 328 -1.39 -2.70 -18.30
C GLY A 328 -0.64 -4.02 -18.13
N ILE A 329 -0.76 -4.68 -16.98
CA ILE A 329 -0.16 -6.01 -16.77
C ILE A 329 -0.98 -7.13 -17.42
N GLU A 330 -2.28 -6.94 -17.66
CA GLU A 330 -3.18 -7.96 -18.22
C GLU A 330 -2.66 -8.52 -19.56
N PRO A 331 -2.41 -7.69 -20.61
CA PRO A 331 -1.95 -8.19 -21.88
C PRO A 331 -0.54 -8.81 -21.82
N ILE A 332 0.28 -8.42 -20.84
CA ILE A 332 1.60 -9.02 -20.64
C ILE A 332 1.46 -10.41 -20.04
N CYS A 333 0.59 -10.57 -19.05
CA CYS A 333 0.28 -11.87 -18.47
C CYS A 333 -0.30 -12.85 -19.51
N GLU A 334 -1.23 -12.39 -20.34
CA GLU A 334 -1.78 -13.19 -21.46
C GLU A 334 -0.69 -13.64 -22.43
N GLN A 335 0.18 -12.71 -22.84
CA GLN A 335 1.22 -12.98 -23.83
C GLN A 335 2.31 -13.91 -23.30
N LEU A 336 2.60 -13.86 -22.00
CA LEU A 336 3.59 -14.72 -21.34
C LEU A 336 2.98 -15.96 -20.70
N ASP A 337 1.65 -16.14 -20.79
CA ASP A 337 0.89 -17.22 -20.16
C ASP A 337 1.12 -17.30 -18.64
N ILE A 338 1.07 -16.13 -18.01
CA ILE A 338 1.17 -15.98 -16.56
C ILE A 338 -0.25 -15.89 -16.00
N LYS A 339 -0.61 -16.82 -15.12
CA LYS A 339 -1.91 -16.77 -14.43
C LYS A 339 -1.95 -15.59 -13.48
N MET A 340 -3.12 -14.95 -13.38
CA MET A 340 -3.40 -13.89 -12.40
C MET A 340 -4.52 -14.32 -11.47
N LEU A 341 -4.29 -14.17 -10.17
CA LEU A 341 -5.28 -14.31 -9.11
C LEU A 341 -5.58 -12.95 -8.50
N CYS A 342 -6.82 -12.71 -8.08
CA CYS A 342 -7.23 -11.50 -7.40
C CYS A 342 -7.92 -11.86 -6.08
N LEU A 343 -7.34 -11.41 -4.96
CA LEU A 343 -7.84 -11.73 -3.60
C LEU A 343 -8.91 -10.76 -3.11
N ASP A 344 -9.20 -9.68 -3.88
CA ASP A 344 -10.18 -8.65 -3.51
C ASP A 344 -11.11 -8.37 -4.70
N ASP A 345 -12.42 -8.49 -4.48
CA ASP A 345 -13.45 -8.33 -5.50
C ASP A 345 -13.62 -6.87 -5.96
N VAL A 346 -13.20 -5.90 -5.14
CA VAL A 346 -13.28 -4.46 -5.45
C VAL A 346 -12.34 -4.07 -6.59
N ALA A 347 -11.24 -4.77 -6.78
CA ALA A 347 -10.20 -4.43 -7.77
C ALA A 347 -9.88 -5.53 -8.77
N LYS A 348 -10.86 -6.38 -9.10
CA LYS A 348 -10.70 -7.47 -10.07
C LYS A 348 -10.21 -6.98 -11.43
N LYS A 349 -9.21 -7.66 -11.98
CA LYS A 349 -8.75 -7.48 -13.36
C LYS A 349 -9.54 -8.39 -14.32
N ALA A 350 -9.67 -7.98 -15.58
CA ALA A 350 -10.52 -8.69 -16.55
C ALA A 350 -10.09 -10.15 -16.75
N ASN A 351 -8.79 -10.41 -16.85
CA ASN A 351 -8.23 -11.74 -17.05
C ASN A 351 -7.75 -12.43 -15.74
N ALA A 352 -8.08 -11.86 -14.56
CA ALA A 352 -7.75 -12.48 -13.29
C ALA A 352 -8.88 -13.41 -12.81
N GLU A 353 -8.50 -14.55 -12.28
CA GLU A 353 -9.40 -15.39 -11.48
C GLU A 353 -9.66 -14.73 -10.15
N LEU A 354 -10.93 -14.53 -9.81
CA LEU A 354 -11.34 -13.97 -8.53
C LEU A 354 -11.32 -15.06 -7.45
N LEU A 355 -10.52 -14.84 -6.43
CA LEU A 355 -10.35 -15.74 -5.29
C LEU A 355 -10.43 -14.91 -4.00
N PRO A 356 -11.63 -14.42 -3.59
CA PRO A 356 -11.76 -13.52 -2.47
C PRO A 356 -11.21 -14.15 -1.19
N TYR A 357 -10.29 -13.42 -0.54
CA TYR A 357 -9.67 -13.92 0.67
C TYR A 357 -10.64 -13.85 1.85
N THR A 358 -10.82 -14.98 2.53
CA THR A 358 -11.51 -15.09 3.82
C THR A 358 -10.70 -15.99 4.76
N ALA A 359 -10.85 -15.77 6.07
CA ALA A 359 -10.15 -16.57 7.06
C ALA A 359 -10.59 -18.06 7.02
N GLU A 360 -11.86 -18.31 6.74
CA GLU A 360 -12.41 -19.67 6.66
C GLU A 360 -11.83 -20.46 5.48
N GLU A 361 -11.49 -19.78 4.38
CA GLU A 361 -10.99 -20.42 3.17
C GLU A 361 -9.45 -20.26 3.00
N LYS A 362 -8.75 -19.68 3.98
CA LYS A 362 -7.30 -19.38 3.89
C LYS A 362 -6.45 -20.58 3.45
N GLU A 363 -6.73 -21.77 3.99
CA GLU A 363 -6.00 -23.00 3.63
C GLU A 363 -6.20 -23.41 2.17
N LYS A 364 -7.42 -23.29 1.68
CA LYS A 364 -7.77 -23.56 0.28
C LYS A 364 -7.11 -22.54 -0.65
N ILE A 365 -7.22 -21.26 -0.30
CA ILE A 365 -6.71 -20.14 -1.09
C ILE A 365 -5.18 -20.22 -1.20
N THR A 366 -4.47 -20.36 -0.09
CA THR A 366 -3.01 -20.49 -0.08
C THR A 366 -2.52 -21.72 -0.82
N SER A 367 -3.24 -22.86 -0.67
CA SER A 367 -2.93 -24.10 -1.40
C SER A 367 -3.11 -23.91 -2.92
N GLN A 368 -4.16 -23.23 -3.37
CA GLN A 368 -4.37 -22.93 -4.77
C GLN A 368 -3.28 -22.02 -5.32
N ILE A 369 -2.91 -20.96 -4.61
CA ILE A 369 -1.81 -20.06 -4.99
C ILE A 369 -0.53 -20.85 -5.22
N ILE A 370 -0.17 -21.75 -4.30
CA ILE A 370 1.03 -22.59 -4.41
C ILE A 370 0.94 -23.54 -5.61
N ALA A 371 -0.20 -24.21 -5.79
CA ALA A 371 -0.42 -25.12 -6.92
C ALA A 371 -0.32 -24.41 -8.28
N ASP A 372 -0.92 -23.21 -8.39
CA ASP A 372 -0.87 -22.39 -9.59
C ASP A 372 0.56 -21.88 -9.88
N ALA A 373 1.33 -21.53 -8.84
CA ALA A 373 2.72 -21.12 -8.98
C ALA A 373 3.63 -22.28 -9.47
N LEU A 374 3.43 -23.48 -8.92
CA LEU A 374 4.13 -24.70 -9.38
C LEU A 374 3.82 -25.02 -10.85
N CYS A 375 2.56 -24.85 -11.26
CA CYS A 375 2.13 -25.03 -12.64
C CYS A 375 2.76 -23.97 -13.55
N GLY A 376 2.72 -22.70 -13.13
CA GLY A 376 3.32 -21.58 -13.86
C GLY A 376 4.81 -21.78 -14.12
N PHE A 377 5.57 -22.26 -13.11
CA PHE A 377 6.99 -22.54 -13.28
C PHE A 377 7.25 -23.64 -14.32
N LYS A 378 6.47 -24.72 -14.31
CA LYS A 378 6.58 -25.78 -15.34
C LYS A 378 6.34 -25.22 -16.74
N ASN A 379 5.26 -24.45 -16.91
CA ASN A 379 4.93 -23.82 -18.19
C ASN A 379 6.03 -22.86 -18.67
N ARG A 380 6.57 -22.04 -17.76
CA ARG A 380 7.70 -21.15 -18.06
C ARG A 380 8.95 -21.92 -18.48
N LYS A 381 9.28 -22.98 -17.75
CA LYS A 381 10.44 -23.82 -18.04
C LYS A 381 10.34 -24.48 -19.43
N GLU A 382 9.18 -24.99 -19.79
CA GLU A 382 8.94 -25.56 -21.10
C GLU A 382 9.10 -24.53 -22.22
N LYS A 383 8.56 -23.32 -22.05
CA LYS A 383 8.61 -22.24 -23.06
C LYS A 383 9.97 -21.58 -23.21
N LEU A 384 10.66 -21.31 -22.09
CA LEU A 384 11.92 -20.55 -22.10
C LEU A 384 13.15 -21.44 -22.19
N TYR A 385 13.12 -22.62 -21.58
CA TYR A 385 14.28 -23.50 -21.49
C TYR A 385 14.19 -24.73 -22.40
N GLY A 386 12.99 -25.09 -22.85
CA GLY A 386 12.81 -26.17 -23.82
C GLY A 386 13.15 -25.75 -25.26
N THR A 387 13.03 -24.47 -25.59
CA THR A 387 13.25 -23.95 -26.94
C THR A 387 14.48 -23.07 -27.11
N ALA A 388 14.94 -22.37 -26.06
CA ALA A 388 16.10 -21.47 -26.08
C ALA A 388 16.68 -21.19 -24.67
N PRO A 389 17.29 -22.17 -23.99
CA PRO A 389 17.78 -21.99 -22.63
C PRO A 389 18.78 -20.83 -22.46
N ALA A 390 19.67 -20.65 -23.45
CA ALA A 390 20.66 -19.56 -23.46
C ALA A 390 20.06 -18.15 -23.57
N GLU A 391 18.86 -18.01 -24.11
CA GLU A 391 18.18 -16.71 -24.26
C GLU A 391 17.48 -16.28 -22.96
N GLY A 392 16.93 -17.20 -22.22
CA GLY A 392 16.38 -16.95 -20.89
C GLY A 392 17.47 -16.53 -19.90
N GLU A 393 18.61 -17.21 -19.87
CA GLU A 393 19.77 -16.87 -19.06
C GLU A 393 20.32 -15.47 -19.42
N LYS A 394 20.43 -15.15 -20.70
CA LYS A 394 20.88 -13.81 -21.13
C LYS A 394 19.94 -12.70 -20.69
N ARG A 395 18.63 -12.89 -20.72
CA ARG A 395 17.64 -11.88 -20.29
C ARG A 395 17.80 -11.57 -18.80
N VAL A 396 17.92 -12.57 -17.96
CA VAL A 396 18.10 -12.39 -16.53
C VAL A 396 19.44 -11.74 -16.18
N ASN A 397 20.51 -12.16 -16.82
CA ASN A 397 21.84 -11.59 -16.62
C ASN A 397 21.91 -10.09 -17.02
N VAL A 398 21.26 -9.70 -18.10
CA VAL A 398 21.20 -8.29 -18.53
C VAL A 398 20.43 -7.45 -17.52
N MET A 399 19.32 -7.95 -16.98
CA MET A 399 18.52 -7.20 -16.01
C MET A 399 19.20 -7.10 -14.64
N ALA A 400 19.96 -8.10 -14.23
CA ALA A 400 20.75 -8.08 -13.00
C ALA A 400 21.85 -7.02 -12.99
N GLN A 401 22.31 -6.54 -14.17
CA GLN A 401 23.37 -5.55 -14.29
C GLN A 401 22.91 -4.08 -14.14
N HIS A 402 21.61 -3.80 -14.21
CA HIS A 402 21.08 -2.44 -14.31
C HIS A 402 20.22 -1.98 -13.12
N GLY A 403 20.13 -2.75 -12.05
CA GLY A 403 19.33 -2.40 -10.87
C GLY A 403 20.17 -1.74 -9.76
N PHE A 404 19.52 -0.98 -8.88
CA PHE A 404 20.07 -0.64 -7.59
C PHE A 404 20.29 -1.92 -6.80
N ASP A 405 21.44 -1.98 -6.13
CA ASP A 405 21.84 -3.20 -5.46
C ASP A 405 21.02 -3.48 -4.20
N LYS A 406 20.87 -2.45 -3.39
CA LYS A 406 20.28 -2.56 -2.05
C LYS A 406 19.63 -1.25 -1.64
N SER A 407 18.67 -1.37 -0.73
CA SER A 407 18.01 -0.24 -0.08
C SER A 407 17.99 -0.45 1.43
N ILE A 408 18.16 0.63 2.19
CA ILE A 408 17.91 0.61 3.64
C ILE A 408 16.41 0.80 3.84
N THR A 409 15.79 -0.14 4.52
CA THR A 409 14.35 -0.20 4.75
C THR A 409 14.03 -0.46 6.22
N GLY A 410 12.75 -0.49 6.57
CA GLY A 410 12.30 -0.82 7.92
C GLY A 410 12.48 0.27 8.94
N LEU A 411 12.59 1.54 8.51
CA LEU A 411 12.70 2.68 9.39
C LEU A 411 11.34 2.98 10.03
N SER A 412 11.27 2.85 11.34
CA SER A 412 10.18 3.30 12.20
C SER A 412 10.72 4.19 13.31
N GLU A 413 9.86 4.82 14.11
CA GLU A 413 10.31 5.59 15.27
C GLU A 413 11.17 4.72 16.21
N ASP A 414 10.68 3.53 16.55
CA ASP A 414 11.38 2.63 17.47
C ASP A 414 12.73 2.16 16.92
N THR A 415 12.77 1.80 15.62
CA THR A 415 14.02 1.34 14.99
C THR A 415 15.02 2.47 14.80
N LEU A 416 14.55 3.71 14.54
CA LEU A 416 15.40 4.90 14.48
C LEU A 416 15.99 5.21 15.87
N VAL A 417 15.16 5.21 16.91
CA VAL A 417 15.61 5.43 18.29
C VAL A 417 16.64 4.37 18.68
N ALA A 418 16.39 3.10 18.39
CA ALA A 418 17.32 2.02 18.66
C ALA A 418 18.66 2.20 17.90
N ALA A 419 18.61 2.55 16.63
CA ALA A 419 19.79 2.80 15.80
C ALA A 419 20.64 4.00 16.28
N LEU A 420 19.99 4.97 16.94
CA LEU A 420 20.65 6.15 17.52
C LEU A 420 21.10 5.94 18.97
N GLY A 421 21.08 4.72 19.49
CA GLY A 421 21.54 4.39 20.84
C GLY A 421 20.47 4.57 21.93
N GLY A 422 19.20 4.44 21.60
CA GLY A 422 18.06 4.48 22.53
C GLY A 422 17.44 5.87 22.73
N THR A 423 17.89 6.87 21.98
CA THR A 423 17.37 8.24 22.06
C THR A 423 17.49 8.98 20.73
N LEU A 424 16.64 9.98 20.50
CA LEU A 424 16.76 10.90 19.37
C LEU A 424 17.81 12.02 19.57
N GLN A 425 18.48 12.06 20.73
CA GLN A 425 19.42 13.14 21.06
C GLN A 425 20.52 13.33 19.99
N PRO A 426 21.16 12.27 19.42
CA PRO A 426 22.15 12.45 18.36
C PRO A 426 21.63 13.18 17.12
N LEU A 427 20.36 12.95 16.76
CA LEU A 427 19.70 13.65 15.66
C LEU A 427 19.42 15.12 16.03
N ILE A 428 18.93 15.37 17.23
CA ILE A 428 18.69 16.72 17.75
C ILE A 428 20.00 17.51 17.80
N ASP A 429 21.08 16.92 18.30
CA ASP A 429 22.40 17.55 18.38
C ASP A 429 22.94 17.89 16.97
N ALA A 430 22.72 17.02 15.99
CA ALA A 430 23.11 17.28 14.59
C ALA A 430 22.32 18.45 13.99
N ILE A 431 21.03 18.58 14.32
CA ILE A 431 20.19 19.71 13.91
C ILE A 431 20.64 21.01 14.59
N VAL A 432 20.86 20.99 15.90
CA VAL A 432 21.32 22.15 16.68
C VAL A 432 22.71 22.60 16.21
N ALA A 433 23.59 21.67 15.87
CA ALA A 433 24.92 21.97 15.33
C ALA A 433 24.88 22.44 13.86
N GLY A 434 23.72 22.52 13.21
CA GLY A 434 23.55 22.93 11.82
C GLY A 434 24.08 21.93 10.79
N LYS A 435 24.42 20.70 11.21
CA LYS A 435 24.82 19.60 10.31
C LYS A 435 23.63 19.06 9.51
N ILE A 436 22.44 19.07 10.12
CA ILE A 436 21.16 18.77 9.46
C ILE A 436 20.32 20.05 9.54
N LYS A 437 20.02 20.61 8.37
CA LYS A 437 19.27 21.88 8.27
C LYS A 437 17.76 21.71 8.21
N GLY A 438 17.31 20.48 8.01
CA GLY A 438 15.89 20.15 7.97
C GLY A 438 15.64 18.68 7.65
N ILE A 439 14.37 18.28 7.69
CA ILE A 439 13.92 16.93 7.35
C ILE A 439 12.84 17.09 6.26
N ALA A 440 12.96 16.33 5.19
CA ALA A 440 11.98 16.26 4.12
C ALA A 440 11.46 14.84 3.96
N ALA A 441 10.16 14.68 3.80
CA ALA A 441 9.52 13.42 3.47
C ALA A 441 9.05 13.46 2.02
N ILE A 442 9.60 12.59 1.18
CA ILE A 442 9.14 12.35 -0.19
C ILE A 442 8.28 11.10 -0.13
N VAL A 443 6.96 11.27 -0.25
CA VAL A 443 6.00 10.20 0.00
C VAL A 443 4.93 10.13 -1.08
N GLY A 444 4.40 8.93 -1.34
CA GLY A 444 3.30 8.70 -2.29
C GLY A 444 3.72 7.94 -3.53
N CYS A 445 3.41 8.47 -4.72
CA CYS A 445 3.65 7.83 -6.00
C CYS A 445 4.54 8.69 -6.89
N SER A 446 5.36 8.06 -7.73
CA SER A 446 6.10 8.74 -8.77
C SER A 446 5.21 9.15 -9.94
N ASN A 447 5.68 10.09 -10.76
CA ASN A 447 4.93 10.64 -11.90
C ASN A 447 5.71 10.45 -13.21
N LEU A 448 5.20 9.60 -14.09
CA LEU A 448 5.79 9.35 -15.41
C LEU A 448 6.00 10.63 -16.25
N ARG A 449 5.16 11.65 -16.08
CA ARG A 449 5.26 12.91 -16.83
C ARG A 449 6.40 13.80 -16.36
N ALA A 450 6.94 13.57 -15.17
CA ALA A 450 8.06 14.30 -14.63
C ALA A 450 9.39 13.70 -15.12
N LYS A 451 9.60 13.73 -16.43
CA LYS A 451 10.76 13.18 -17.16
C LYS A 451 10.90 11.65 -17.16
N GLY A 452 9.95 10.93 -16.63
CA GLY A 452 9.97 9.48 -16.47
C GLY A 452 9.73 9.06 -15.04
N HIS A 453 9.64 7.75 -14.82
CA HIS A 453 9.44 7.21 -13.49
C HIS A 453 10.67 7.48 -12.61
N ASP A 454 10.44 7.94 -11.39
CA ASP A 454 11.44 8.24 -10.34
C ASP A 454 12.44 9.37 -10.65
N VAL A 455 12.52 9.87 -11.86
CA VAL A 455 13.51 10.88 -12.25
C VAL A 455 13.40 12.15 -11.41
N PHE A 456 12.19 12.70 -11.28
CA PHE A 456 11.97 13.92 -10.50
C PHE A 456 12.24 13.73 -9.01
N THR A 457 11.75 12.63 -8.43
CA THR A 457 11.88 12.36 -6.99
C THR A 457 13.35 12.11 -6.61
N VAL A 458 14.10 11.40 -7.45
CA VAL A 458 15.54 11.17 -7.25
C VAL A 458 16.34 12.48 -7.39
N GLU A 459 16.04 13.31 -8.40
CA GLU A 459 16.68 14.62 -8.55
C GLU A 459 16.39 15.54 -7.35
N LEU A 460 15.13 15.57 -6.88
CA LEU A 460 14.72 16.33 -5.70
C LEU A 460 15.46 15.85 -4.45
N ALA A 461 15.53 14.54 -4.22
CA ALA A 461 16.25 13.98 -3.09
C ALA A 461 17.72 14.37 -3.09
N LYS A 462 18.40 14.28 -4.26
CA LYS A 462 19.79 14.70 -4.41
C LYS A 462 19.99 16.18 -4.08
N GLU A 463 19.12 17.05 -4.57
CA GLU A 463 19.22 18.49 -4.30
C GLU A 463 18.94 18.84 -2.82
N LEU A 464 18.04 18.12 -2.15
CA LEU A 464 17.80 18.27 -0.73
C LEU A 464 18.99 17.80 0.11
N ILE A 465 19.58 16.64 -0.21
CA ILE A 465 20.77 16.11 0.46
C ILE A 465 21.97 17.05 0.32
N LYS A 466 22.19 17.62 -0.86
CA LYS A 466 23.25 18.64 -1.07
C LYS A 466 23.08 19.88 -0.18
N LYS A 467 21.90 20.11 0.36
CA LYS A 467 21.58 21.21 1.27
C LYS A 467 21.53 20.79 2.73
N ASP A 468 22.11 19.64 3.05
CA ASP A 468 22.13 19.06 4.40
C ASP A 468 20.74 18.77 4.97
N ILE A 469 19.79 18.41 4.11
CA ILE A 469 18.43 17.99 4.51
C ILE A 469 18.39 16.46 4.56
N LEU A 470 17.93 15.93 5.69
CA LEU A 470 17.65 14.50 5.83
C LEU A 470 16.39 14.16 5.02
N VAL A 471 16.52 13.23 4.07
CA VAL A 471 15.41 12.79 3.22
C VAL A 471 14.91 11.43 3.67
N LEU A 472 13.62 11.35 3.94
CA LEU A 472 12.88 10.11 4.20
C LEU A 472 11.95 9.83 3.02
N SER A 473 11.76 8.57 2.68
CA SER A 473 10.89 8.16 1.59
C SER A 473 9.93 7.05 2.02
N ALA A 474 8.72 7.08 1.48
CA ALA A 474 7.72 6.02 1.66
C ALA A 474 6.76 5.96 0.47
N GLY A 475 6.35 4.76 0.09
CA GLY A 475 5.51 4.51 -1.08
C GLY A 475 6.34 4.35 -2.37
N CYS A 476 5.70 4.49 -3.52
CA CYS A 476 6.32 4.32 -4.84
C CYS A 476 6.98 5.64 -5.34
N THR A 477 7.79 6.25 -4.49
CA THR A 477 8.48 7.51 -4.83
C THR A 477 9.92 7.30 -5.23
#